data_babc03abcc4efdcb4b340330adfa253e
#
_entry.id   babc03abcc4efdcb4b340330adfa253e
#
_cell.length_a   1.000
_cell.length_b   1.000
_cell.length_c   1.000
_cell.angle_alpha   90.00
_cell.angle_beta   90.00
_cell.angle_gamma   90.00
#
_symmetry.space_group_name_H-M   'P 1'
#
loop_
_entity.id
_entity.type
_entity.pdbx_description
1 polymer ?
#
loop_
_entity_poly.entity_id
_entity_poly.type
_entity_poly.pdbx_seq_one_letter_code
_entity_poly.pdbx_strand_id
1 'polypeptide(L)'
;DMKVCFLNGEGEKLDSFSVSNDLPGAQVLKERLLQCITNQEVETFKIGLESTSVYSFHPSMFLHYDEDLQRFGTKVFLLNPKQVANFKKSYSDMNKTDEIDAFVIADYLRFGRNQMSIVKESQYVAFQQLTRSRYQLVRMLTKEKQHFLQHLSYKCNTFSQKVDSSIF
;
A
#
# COMPACT_ATOMS: atom_id res chain seq x y z
N ASP A 1 -3.32 -12.77 5.95
CA ASP A 1 -4.13 -12.12 6.99
C ASP A 1 -3.62 -10.71 7.23
N MET A 2 -4.54 -9.80 7.57
CA MET A 2 -4.23 -8.44 8.00
C MET A 2 -4.32 -8.37 9.53
N LYS A 3 -3.31 -7.81 10.17
CA LYS A 3 -3.36 -7.46 11.60
C LYS A 3 -3.92 -6.05 11.76
N VAL A 4 -4.84 -5.90 12.68
CA VAL A 4 -5.56 -4.65 12.93
C VAL A 4 -5.37 -4.24 14.39
N CYS A 5 -5.20 -2.94 14.63
CA CYS A 5 -5.12 -2.37 15.96
C CYS A 5 -5.93 -1.06 16.02
N PHE A 6 -6.78 -0.93 17.00
CA PHE A 6 -7.55 0.28 17.28
C PHE A 6 -6.96 0.99 18.50
N LEU A 7 -6.72 2.29 18.35
CA LEU A 7 -6.26 3.16 19.43
C LEU A 7 -7.24 4.31 19.62
N ASN A 8 -7.38 4.76 20.88
CA ASN A 8 -8.04 6.03 21.16
C ASN A 8 -7.10 7.22 20.95
N GLY A 9 -7.60 8.44 21.15
CA GLY A 9 -6.82 9.67 21.02
C GLY A 9 -5.63 9.78 21.99
N GLU A 10 -5.68 9.09 23.11
CA GLU A 10 -4.64 9.05 24.14
C GLU A 10 -3.56 8.00 23.85
N GLY A 11 -3.80 7.09 22.90
CA GLY A 11 -2.87 6.02 22.49
C GLY A 11 -3.12 4.70 23.21
N GLU A 12 -4.22 4.58 23.93
CA GLU A 12 -4.62 3.34 24.57
C GLU A 12 -5.20 2.38 23.53
N LYS A 13 -4.85 1.11 23.67
CA LYS A 13 -5.31 0.05 22.78
C LYS A 13 -6.73 -0.35 23.12
N LEU A 14 -7.65 -0.12 22.19
CA LEU A 14 -9.06 -0.48 22.33
C LEU A 14 -9.32 -1.91 21.88
N ASP A 15 -8.75 -2.32 20.74
CA ASP A 15 -8.90 -3.67 20.19
C ASP A 15 -7.71 -4.05 19.31
N SER A 16 -7.49 -5.36 19.14
CA SER A 16 -6.48 -5.90 18.23
C SER A 16 -6.87 -7.30 17.79
N PHE A 17 -6.93 -7.51 16.48
CA PHE A 17 -7.39 -8.77 15.90
C PHE A 17 -6.77 -8.99 14.51
N SER A 18 -7.09 -10.14 13.93
CA SER A 18 -6.69 -10.49 12.56
C SER A 18 -7.90 -10.73 11.70
N VAL A 19 -7.84 -10.30 10.44
CA VAL A 19 -8.84 -10.62 9.42
C VAL A 19 -8.15 -11.11 8.15
N SER A 20 -8.86 -11.89 7.34
CA SER A 20 -8.36 -12.26 6.01
C SER A 20 -8.30 -11.04 5.09
N ASN A 21 -7.36 -11.05 4.13
CA ASN A 21 -7.25 -9.98 3.12
C ASN A 21 -8.11 -10.31 1.90
N ASP A 22 -9.40 -10.39 2.13
CA ASP A 22 -10.46 -10.67 1.15
C ASP A 22 -11.73 -9.89 1.51
N LEU A 23 -12.79 -10.06 0.72
CA LEU A 23 -14.06 -9.35 0.96
C LEU A 23 -14.72 -9.74 2.29
N PRO A 24 -14.81 -11.02 2.69
CA PRO A 24 -15.32 -11.38 4.02
C PRO A 24 -14.55 -10.73 5.16
N GLY A 25 -13.21 -10.73 5.09
CA GLY A 25 -12.38 -10.08 6.11
C GLY A 25 -12.55 -8.56 6.15
N ALA A 26 -12.75 -7.92 5.00
CA ALA A 26 -13.05 -6.50 4.93
C ALA A 26 -14.41 -6.16 5.56
N GLN A 27 -15.41 -7.02 5.39
CA GLN A 27 -16.72 -6.86 6.03
C GLN A 27 -16.63 -7.00 7.56
N VAL A 28 -15.93 -7.99 8.06
CA VAL A 28 -15.68 -8.15 9.51
C VAL A 28 -14.95 -6.93 10.07
N LEU A 29 -13.96 -6.40 9.36
CA LEU A 29 -13.25 -5.18 9.76
C LEU A 29 -14.21 -3.98 9.82
N LYS A 30 -15.05 -3.80 8.80
CA LYS A 30 -16.06 -2.74 8.77
C LYS A 30 -17.01 -2.82 9.96
N GLU A 31 -17.56 -4.00 10.24
CA GLU A 31 -18.48 -4.22 11.36
C GLU A 31 -17.85 -3.86 12.70
N ARG A 32 -16.61 -4.28 12.94
CA ARG A 32 -15.88 -3.94 14.16
C ARG A 32 -15.56 -2.45 14.26
N LEU A 33 -15.22 -1.80 13.14
CA LEU A 33 -15.04 -0.34 13.10
C LEU A 33 -16.33 0.38 13.50
N LEU A 34 -17.47 0.03 12.92
CA LEU A 34 -18.76 0.63 13.24
C LEU A 34 -19.16 0.41 14.70
N GLN A 35 -18.93 -0.78 15.23
CA GLN A 35 -19.16 -1.09 16.66
C GLN A 35 -18.28 -0.22 17.55
N CYS A 36 -17.00 -0.07 17.24
CA CYS A 36 -16.07 0.75 17.99
C CYS A 36 -16.48 2.23 17.98
N ILE A 37 -16.89 2.76 16.83
CA ILE A 37 -17.37 4.14 16.68
C ILE A 37 -18.63 4.38 17.53
N THR A 38 -19.58 3.49 17.47
CA THR A 38 -20.85 3.61 18.23
C THR A 38 -20.62 3.55 19.73
N ASN A 39 -19.72 2.65 20.18
CA ASN A 39 -19.47 2.45 21.60
C ASN A 39 -18.65 3.60 22.25
N GLN A 40 -17.85 4.29 21.45
CA GLN A 40 -16.93 5.33 21.92
C GLN A 40 -17.43 6.76 21.63
N GLU A 41 -18.61 6.91 21.01
CA GLU A 41 -19.14 8.22 20.56
C GLU A 41 -18.15 9.04 19.75
N VAL A 42 -17.42 8.37 18.83
CA VAL A 42 -16.35 8.99 18.05
C VAL A 42 -16.93 9.81 16.89
N GLU A 43 -16.59 11.09 16.84
CA GLU A 43 -17.01 11.97 15.73
C GLU A 43 -16.22 11.72 14.43
N THR A 44 -14.94 11.44 14.54
CA THR A 44 -14.06 11.19 13.37
C THR A 44 -13.03 10.14 13.68
N PHE A 45 -12.66 9.34 12.68
CA PHE A 45 -11.57 8.38 12.81
C PHE A 45 -10.70 8.31 11.56
N LYS A 46 -9.47 7.87 11.77
CA LYS A 46 -8.45 7.72 10.73
C LYS A 46 -8.09 6.26 10.58
N ILE A 47 -8.00 5.80 9.35
CA ILE A 47 -7.53 4.44 9.02
C ILE A 47 -6.20 4.55 8.32
N GLY A 48 -5.20 3.82 8.77
CA GLY A 48 -3.89 3.74 8.12
C GLY A 48 -3.56 2.35 7.65
N LEU A 49 -3.05 2.28 6.44
CA LEU A 49 -2.48 1.06 5.87
C LEU A 49 -1.07 1.34 5.38
N GLU A 50 -0.18 0.39 5.57
CA GLU A 50 1.13 0.46 4.92
C GLU A 50 0.98 0.25 3.41
N SER A 51 1.62 1.10 2.61
CA SER A 51 1.56 1.01 1.14
C SER A 51 2.40 -0.16 0.61
N THR A 52 1.86 -1.36 0.71
CA THR A 52 2.50 -2.63 0.30
C THR A 52 1.98 -3.17 -1.03
N SER A 53 1.95 -2.32 -2.06
CA SER A 53 1.56 -2.69 -3.43
C SER A 53 0.14 -3.27 -3.52
N VAL A 54 0.00 -4.52 -3.99
CA VAL A 54 -1.30 -5.18 -4.23
C VAL A 54 -2.05 -5.47 -2.92
N TYR A 55 -1.33 -5.77 -1.84
CA TYR A 55 -1.94 -6.18 -0.57
C TYR A 55 -2.72 -5.06 0.12
N SER A 56 -2.26 -3.81 0.00
CA SER A 56 -2.97 -2.66 0.59
C SER A 56 -4.04 -2.08 -0.34
N PHE A 57 -4.03 -2.43 -1.63
CA PHE A 57 -4.91 -1.82 -2.62
C PHE A 57 -6.39 -2.07 -2.34
N HIS A 58 -6.81 -3.34 -2.31
CA HIS A 58 -8.22 -3.69 -2.13
C HIS A 58 -8.79 -3.22 -0.79
N PRO A 59 -8.15 -3.47 0.37
CA PRO A 59 -8.69 -2.98 1.64
C PRO A 59 -8.72 -1.46 1.72
N SER A 60 -7.75 -0.74 1.17
CA SER A 60 -7.79 0.73 1.18
C SER A 60 -8.92 1.30 0.34
N MET A 61 -9.19 0.72 -0.83
CA MET A 61 -10.29 1.13 -1.69
C MET A 61 -11.64 0.81 -1.07
N PHE A 62 -11.81 -0.40 -0.52
CA PHE A 62 -13.04 -0.79 0.18
C PHE A 62 -13.37 0.19 1.31
N LEU A 63 -12.42 0.43 2.22
CA LEU A 63 -12.63 1.33 3.36
C LEU A 63 -12.82 2.79 2.95
N HIS A 64 -12.20 3.22 1.85
CA HIS A 64 -12.32 4.59 1.36
C HIS A 64 -13.69 4.88 0.72
N TYR A 65 -14.27 3.92 -0.03
CA TYR A 65 -15.52 4.11 -0.75
C TYR A 65 -16.75 3.58 -0.01
N ASP A 66 -16.59 2.99 1.17
CA ASP A 66 -17.71 2.50 1.95
C ASP A 66 -18.57 3.66 2.47
N GLU A 67 -19.85 3.67 2.08
CA GLU A 67 -20.78 4.75 2.39
C GLU A 67 -21.07 4.90 3.89
N ASP A 68 -21.12 3.78 4.63
CA ASP A 68 -21.40 3.83 6.07
C ASP A 68 -20.21 4.44 6.83
N LEU A 69 -18.98 4.09 6.44
CA LEU A 69 -17.79 4.65 7.04
C LEU A 69 -17.62 6.14 6.68
N GLN A 70 -18.00 6.55 5.46
CA GLN A 70 -17.92 7.95 5.04
C GLN A 70 -18.85 8.87 5.83
N ARG A 71 -19.99 8.39 6.33
CA ARG A 71 -20.88 9.17 7.19
C ARG A 71 -20.21 9.66 8.48
N PHE A 72 -19.19 8.95 8.94
CA PHE A 72 -18.39 9.33 10.12
C PHE A 72 -17.12 10.13 9.77
N GLY A 73 -17.04 10.71 8.57
CA GLY A 73 -15.88 11.50 8.16
C GLY A 73 -14.56 10.72 8.09
N THR A 74 -14.64 9.43 7.76
CA THR A 74 -13.49 8.52 7.67
C THR A 74 -12.44 9.02 6.70
N LYS A 75 -11.19 9.03 7.14
CA LYS A 75 -10.03 9.31 6.29
C LYS A 75 -9.10 8.10 6.24
N VAL A 76 -8.90 7.57 5.03
CA VAL A 76 -8.01 6.43 4.79
C VAL A 76 -6.66 6.90 4.26
N PHE A 77 -5.60 6.51 4.92
CA PHE A 77 -4.22 6.92 4.61
C PHE A 77 -3.38 5.73 4.18
N LEU A 78 -2.65 5.90 3.09
CA LEU A 78 -1.60 4.98 2.66
C LEU A 78 -0.25 5.50 3.14
N LEU A 79 0.35 4.80 4.08
CA LEU A 79 1.60 5.20 4.73
C LEU A 79 2.80 4.62 3.99
N ASN A 80 3.86 5.42 3.89
CA ASN A 80 5.11 4.95 3.31
C ASN A 80 5.82 3.98 4.30
N PRO A 81 6.13 2.73 3.89
CA PRO A 81 6.79 1.73 4.73
C PRO A 81 8.08 2.24 5.40
N LYS A 82 8.86 3.06 4.67
CA LYS A 82 10.09 3.64 5.21
C LYS A 82 9.84 4.60 6.36
N GLN A 83 8.74 5.38 6.30
CA GLN A 83 8.38 6.31 7.37
C GLN A 83 7.90 5.56 8.61
N VAL A 84 7.06 4.54 8.43
CA VAL A 84 6.58 3.66 9.52
C VAL A 84 7.76 2.94 10.17
N ALA A 85 8.67 2.37 9.38
CA ALA A 85 9.87 1.71 9.90
C ALA A 85 10.79 2.66 10.67
N ASN A 86 10.93 3.92 10.23
CA ASN A 86 11.72 4.92 10.97
C ASN A 86 11.03 5.33 12.28
N PHE A 87 9.71 5.47 12.26
CA PHE A 87 8.94 5.77 13.48
C PHE A 87 9.03 4.60 14.48
N LYS A 88 8.96 3.36 14.01
CA LYS A 88 9.15 2.17 14.85
C LYS A 88 10.47 2.17 15.61
N LYS A 89 11.55 2.73 15.05
CA LYS A 89 12.86 2.83 15.74
C LYS A 89 12.82 3.71 17.00
N SER A 90 11.80 4.55 17.17
CA SER A 90 11.65 5.33 18.41
C SER A 90 11.17 4.51 19.62
N TYR A 91 10.72 3.27 19.36
CA TYR A 91 10.37 2.30 20.39
C TYR A 91 11.55 1.37 20.63
N SER A 92 12.23 1.54 21.78
CA SER A 92 13.55 0.95 22.03
C SER A 92 13.59 -0.59 22.06
N ASP A 93 12.47 -1.30 22.35
CA ASP A 93 12.51 -2.74 22.67
C ASP A 93 11.32 -3.54 22.09
N MET A 94 10.70 -3.08 21.01
CA MET A 94 9.60 -3.83 20.42
C MET A 94 10.09 -4.96 19.52
N ASN A 95 9.72 -6.19 19.86
CA ASN A 95 9.89 -7.36 19.01
C ASN A 95 9.26 -7.17 17.63
N LYS A 96 9.80 -7.82 16.61
CA LYS A 96 9.25 -7.74 15.26
C LYS A 96 8.09 -8.74 15.13
N THR A 97 6.86 -8.27 15.34
CA THR A 97 5.63 -9.01 15.07
C THR A 97 4.67 -8.13 14.29
N ASP A 98 3.82 -8.73 13.46
CA ASP A 98 2.84 -8.01 12.66
C ASP A 98 1.80 -7.26 13.54
N GLU A 99 1.57 -7.73 14.76
CA GLU A 99 0.68 -7.08 15.74
C GLU A 99 1.28 -5.77 16.25
N ILE A 100 2.59 -5.76 16.48
CA ILE A 100 3.31 -4.55 16.86
C ILE A 100 3.36 -3.57 15.69
N ASP A 101 3.51 -4.06 14.47
CA ASP A 101 3.48 -3.22 13.29
C ASP A 101 2.11 -2.55 13.10
N ALA A 102 1.00 -3.25 13.36
CA ALA A 102 -0.33 -2.67 13.35
C ALA A 102 -0.50 -1.57 14.44
N PHE A 103 0.01 -1.81 15.64
CA PHE A 103 0.03 -0.81 16.70
C PHE A 103 0.84 0.43 16.30
N VAL A 104 2.04 0.24 15.78
CA VAL A 104 2.92 1.33 15.34
C VAL A 104 2.28 2.17 14.24
N ILE A 105 1.56 1.54 13.29
CA ILE A 105 0.80 2.25 12.26
C ILE A 105 -0.30 3.11 12.86
N ALA A 106 -1.06 2.59 13.80
CA ALA A 106 -2.14 3.31 14.46
C ALA A 106 -1.60 4.50 15.27
N ASP A 107 -0.51 4.31 16.01
CA ASP A 107 0.12 5.38 16.80
C ASP A 107 0.77 6.44 15.91
N TYR A 108 1.38 6.04 14.79
CA TYR A 108 1.89 6.97 13.78
C TYR A 108 0.80 7.90 13.23
N LEU A 109 -0.41 7.36 12.98
CA LEU A 109 -1.57 8.16 12.56
C LEU A 109 -2.03 9.14 13.63
N ARG A 110 -1.99 8.74 14.89
CA ARG A 110 -2.37 9.57 16.04
C ARG A 110 -1.48 10.79 16.14
N PHE A 111 -0.17 10.63 16.02
CA PHE A 111 0.78 11.75 16.07
C PHE A 111 0.62 12.77 14.94
N GLY A 112 0.08 12.41 13.79
CA GLY A 112 -0.39 13.33 12.77
C GLY A 112 0.64 14.26 12.12
N ARG A 113 1.94 14.05 12.33
CA ARG A 113 3.02 15.00 11.98
C ARG A 113 3.50 14.93 10.53
N ASN A 114 2.94 14.04 9.69
CA ASN A 114 3.48 13.80 8.36
C ASN A 114 2.46 14.07 7.28
N GLN A 115 2.94 14.42 6.09
CA GLN A 115 2.16 14.43 4.86
C GLN A 115 1.70 13.00 4.55
N MET A 116 0.55 12.64 5.08
CA MET A 116 -0.04 11.34 4.84
C MET A 116 -0.70 11.34 3.47
N SER A 117 -0.38 10.35 2.68
CA SER A 117 -0.98 10.18 1.35
C SER A 117 -2.38 9.61 1.52
N ILE A 118 -3.40 10.39 1.21
CA ILE A 118 -4.79 9.90 1.14
C ILE A 118 -4.89 8.93 -0.04
N VAL A 119 -5.80 7.96 0.04
CA VAL A 119 -6.13 7.05 -1.05
C VAL A 119 -6.49 7.86 -2.30
N LYS A 120 -5.84 7.57 -3.40
CA LYS A 120 -6.07 8.27 -4.67
C LYS A 120 -7.35 7.76 -5.31
N GLU A 121 -8.04 8.65 -6.02
CA GLU A 121 -9.18 8.26 -6.85
C GLU A 121 -8.81 7.15 -7.85
N SER A 122 -9.76 6.27 -8.15
CA SER A 122 -9.58 5.07 -8.97
C SER A 122 -8.93 5.35 -10.34
N GLN A 123 -9.27 6.47 -10.99
CA GLN A 123 -8.70 6.89 -12.26
C GLN A 123 -7.18 7.11 -12.19
N TYR A 124 -6.67 7.72 -11.12
CA TYR A 124 -5.22 7.93 -10.94
C TYR A 124 -4.49 6.62 -10.65
N VAL A 125 -5.16 5.69 -9.97
CA VAL A 125 -4.61 4.34 -9.75
C VAL A 125 -4.51 3.59 -11.07
N ALA A 126 -5.55 3.64 -11.92
CA ALA A 126 -5.52 3.05 -13.26
C ALA A 126 -4.39 3.64 -14.12
N PHE A 127 -4.23 4.95 -14.14
CA PHE A 127 -3.12 5.63 -14.82
C PHE A 127 -1.76 5.18 -14.32
N GLN A 128 -1.60 5.05 -13.03
CA GLN A 128 -0.35 4.57 -12.43
C GLN A 128 -0.03 3.15 -12.86
N GLN A 129 -1.03 2.25 -12.88
CA GLN A 129 -0.84 0.87 -13.34
C GLN A 129 -0.47 0.80 -14.82
N LEU A 130 -1.16 1.54 -15.68
CA LEU A 130 -0.85 1.60 -17.11
C LEU A 130 0.57 2.13 -17.36
N THR A 131 0.97 3.19 -16.66
CA THR A 131 2.32 3.75 -16.78
C THR A 131 3.40 2.75 -16.35
N ARG A 132 3.17 2.02 -15.25
CA ARG A 132 4.08 0.96 -14.78
C ARG A 132 4.16 -0.20 -15.77
N SER A 133 3.03 -0.64 -16.30
CA SER A 133 2.98 -1.70 -17.32
C SER A 133 3.72 -1.30 -18.59
N ARG A 134 3.50 -0.06 -19.08
CA ARG A 134 4.25 0.48 -20.22
C ARG A 134 5.76 0.48 -19.95
N TYR A 135 6.19 0.93 -18.79
CA TYR A 135 7.61 0.94 -18.42
C TYR A 135 8.22 -0.47 -18.41
N GLN A 136 7.50 -1.45 -17.84
CA GLN A 136 7.95 -2.84 -17.84
C GLN A 136 8.05 -3.40 -19.25
N LEU A 137 7.04 -3.18 -20.11
CA LEU A 137 7.06 -3.65 -21.51
C LEU A 137 8.23 -3.06 -22.29
N VAL A 138 8.52 -1.77 -22.14
CA VAL A 138 9.68 -1.13 -22.78
C VAL A 138 10.99 -1.75 -22.32
N ARG A 139 11.13 -2.02 -21.01
CA ARG A 139 12.32 -2.71 -20.47
C ARG A 139 12.47 -4.14 -21.02
N MET A 140 11.37 -4.88 -21.08
CA MET A 140 11.38 -6.24 -21.66
C MET A 140 11.78 -6.20 -23.14
N LEU A 141 11.20 -5.29 -23.91
CA LEU A 141 11.54 -5.12 -25.33
C LEU A 141 13.05 -4.79 -25.50
N THR A 142 13.59 -3.89 -24.69
CA THR A 142 15.03 -3.57 -24.74
C THR A 142 15.89 -4.80 -24.44
N LYS A 143 15.48 -5.58 -23.44
CA LYS A 143 16.21 -6.80 -23.05
C LYS A 143 16.18 -7.86 -24.16
N GLU A 144 15.02 -8.06 -24.79
CA GLU A 144 14.87 -8.99 -25.90
C GLU A 144 15.68 -8.55 -27.14
N LYS A 145 15.70 -7.25 -27.44
CA LYS A 145 16.57 -6.70 -28.49
C LYS A 145 18.05 -6.98 -28.21
N GLN A 146 18.50 -6.80 -26.98
CA GLN A 146 19.89 -7.10 -26.59
C GLN A 146 20.21 -8.59 -26.73
N HIS A 147 19.32 -9.48 -26.31
CA HIS A 147 19.48 -10.93 -26.49
C HIS A 147 19.56 -11.31 -27.98
N PHE A 148 18.66 -10.75 -28.79
CA PHE A 148 18.69 -10.97 -30.23
C PHE A 148 20.03 -10.56 -30.86
N LEU A 149 20.52 -9.36 -30.54
CA LEU A 149 21.80 -8.88 -31.02
C LEU A 149 22.99 -9.76 -30.56
N GLN A 150 22.93 -10.24 -29.32
CA GLN A 150 23.91 -11.19 -28.80
C GLN A 150 23.93 -12.50 -29.57
N HIS A 151 22.77 -13.10 -29.81
CA HIS A 151 22.66 -14.32 -30.60
C HIS A 151 23.11 -14.12 -32.05
N LEU A 152 22.79 -12.97 -32.61
CA LEU A 152 23.21 -12.63 -33.96
C LEU A 152 24.73 -12.48 -34.07
N SER A 153 25.39 -11.89 -33.06
CA SER A 153 26.84 -11.73 -33.04
C SER A 153 27.60 -13.06 -32.98
N TYR A 154 27.02 -14.12 -32.41
CA TYR A 154 27.60 -15.47 -32.46
C TYR A 154 27.63 -16.05 -33.86
N LYS A 155 26.73 -15.65 -34.78
CA LYS A 155 26.69 -16.10 -36.17
C LYS A 155 27.39 -15.14 -37.13
N CYS A 156 27.35 -13.83 -36.83
CA CYS A 156 27.92 -12.78 -37.68
C CYS A 156 28.43 -11.63 -36.82
N ASN A 157 29.71 -11.69 -36.43
CA ASN A 157 30.36 -10.70 -35.58
C ASN A 157 30.50 -9.30 -36.22
N THR A 158 30.39 -9.23 -37.56
CA THR A 158 30.47 -7.97 -38.33
C THR A 158 29.09 -7.34 -38.60
N PHE A 159 28.02 -7.94 -38.10
CA PHE A 159 26.66 -7.50 -38.41
C PHE A 159 26.41 -6.06 -38.01
N SER A 160 26.85 -5.66 -36.81
CA SER A 160 26.72 -4.29 -36.29
C SER A 160 27.47 -3.22 -37.11
N GLN A 161 28.46 -3.62 -37.93
CA GLN A 161 29.18 -2.72 -38.82
C GLN A 161 28.49 -2.49 -40.16
N LYS A 162 27.54 -3.38 -40.51
CA LYS A 162 26.87 -3.42 -41.83
C LYS A 162 25.40 -2.97 -41.78
N VAL A 163 24.81 -2.86 -40.63
CA VAL A 163 23.41 -2.50 -40.44
C VAL A 163 23.31 -1.19 -39.67
N ASP A 164 22.53 -0.27 -40.22
CA ASP A 164 22.27 1.01 -39.60
C ASP A 164 21.53 0.83 -38.25
N SER A 165 22.00 1.48 -37.21
CA SER A 165 21.48 1.34 -35.83
C SER A 165 20.02 1.77 -35.67
N SER A 166 19.41 2.38 -36.68
CA SER A 166 18.01 2.81 -36.68
C SER A 166 16.99 1.66 -36.71
N ILE A 167 17.42 0.43 -36.99
CA ILE A 167 16.54 -0.75 -37.09
C ILE A 167 16.36 -1.42 -35.71
N PHE A 168 17.20 -1.12 -34.72
CA PHE A 168 17.19 -1.72 -33.38
C PHE A 168 17.08 -0.62 -32.28
#